data_35550fb6260d72c809c19412337ed8d5
#
_entry.id   35550fb6260d72c809c19412337ed8d5
#
_cell.length_a   1.000
_cell.length_b   1.000
_cell.length_c   1.000
_cell.angle_alpha   90.00
_cell.angle_beta   90.00
_cell.angle_gamma   90.00
#
_symmetry.space_group_name_H-M   'P 1'
#
loop_
_entity.id
_entity.type
_entity.pdbx_description
1 polymer ?
#
loop_
_entity_poly.entity_id
_entity_poly.type
_entity_poly.pdbx_seq_one_letter_code
_entity_poly.pdbx_strand_id
1 'polypeptide(L)'
;MRLDGAAAEQMVDLTHPLCRGIPAWPSHPRFGLIAVERVATGGVCCHHGLEMSEHSGTHCDAPRHFDEFGGWLIDQALLDRFFGRMAVIDATGTEAGASLDQTVLERWEILHGLVQPRDAVCFHFGWGQFWRGG
;
A
#
# COMPACT_ATOMS: atom_id res chain seq x y z
N MET A 1 17.12 -8.08 15.21
CA MET A 1 16.01 -8.65 16.00
C MET A 1 15.57 -9.94 15.30
N ARG A 2 15.76 -11.11 15.91
CA ARG A 2 15.20 -12.35 15.40
C ARG A 2 13.78 -12.43 15.91
N LEU A 3 12.81 -12.52 15.00
CA LEU A 3 11.44 -12.90 15.36
C LEU A 3 11.50 -14.38 15.72
N ASP A 4 11.05 -14.76 16.89
CA ASP A 4 10.85 -16.16 17.24
C ASP A 4 9.73 -16.75 16.36
N GLY A 5 9.72 -18.07 16.18
CA GLY A 5 8.81 -18.73 15.24
C GLY A 5 7.33 -18.42 15.44
N ALA A 6 6.90 -18.17 16.68
CA ALA A 6 5.51 -17.85 16.99
C ALA A 6 5.07 -16.47 16.44
N ALA A 7 5.97 -15.48 16.42
CA ALA A 7 5.68 -14.17 15.83
C ALA A 7 5.63 -14.23 14.30
N ALA A 8 6.41 -15.10 13.68
CA ALA A 8 6.40 -15.30 12.22
C ALA A 8 5.11 -15.98 11.72
N GLU A 9 4.53 -16.89 12.52
CA GLU A 9 3.28 -17.57 12.20
C GLU A 9 2.04 -16.64 12.21
N GLN A 10 2.16 -15.47 12.84
CA GLN A 10 1.07 -14.47 12.90
C GLN A 10 1.23 -13.35 11.88
N MET A 11 2.29 -13.37 11.06
CA MET A 11 2.51 -12.37 10.03
C MET A 11 1.71 -12.71 8.77
N VAL A 12 0.90 -11.76 8.30
CA VAL A 12 0.14 -11.89 7.06
C VAL A 12 0.61 -10.82 6.10
N ASP A 13 1.07 -11.24 4.92
CA ASP A 13 1.41 -10.34 3.84
C ASP A 13 0.14 -9.98 3.06
N LEU A 14 -0.24 -8.71 3.09
CA LEU A 14 -1.40 -8.16 2.38
C LEU A 14 -0.98 -7.39 1.11
N THR A 15 0.28 -7.51 0.71
CA THR A 15 0.81 -6.82 -0.47
C THR A 15 0.24 -7.41 -1.75
N HIS A 16 -0.28 -6.57 -2.62
CA HIS A 16 -0.65 -6.99 -3.98
C HIS A 16 0.60 -7.23 -4.83
N PRO A 17 0.67 -8.35 -5.59
CA PRO A 17 1.78 -8.59 -6.51
C PRO A 17 1.91 -7.47 -7.55
N LEU A 18 3.14 -7.05 -7.81
CA LEU A 18 3.45 -6.17 -8.93
C LEU A 18 3.62 -7.02 -10.20
N CYS A 19 2.65 -6.93 -11.10
CA CYS A 19 2.67 -7.67 -12.35
C CYS A 19 2.06 -6.84 -13.49
N ARG A 20 2.25 -7.28 -14.73
CA ARG A 20 1.62 -6.64 -15.87
C ARG A 20 0.10 -6.71 -15.75
N GLY A 21 -0.57 -5.61 -16.03
CA GLY A 21 -2.03 -5.53 -16.01
C GLY A 21 -2.64 -5.10 -14.67
N ILE A 22 -1.83 -4.87 -13.63
CA ILE A 22 -2.35 -4.28 -12.39
C ILE A 22 -3.03 -2.93 -12.66
N PRO A 23 -4.04 -2.55 -11.86
CA PRO A 23 -4.64 -1.23 -11.94
C PRO A 23 -3.58 -0.13 -11.85
N ALA A 24 -3.73 0.89 -12.67
CA ALA A 24 -2.90 2.08 -12.66
C ALA A 24 -3.79 3.30 -12.84
N TRP A 25 -3.39 4.42 -12.26
CA TRP A 25 -4.07 5.68 -12.50
C TRP A 25 -4.05 6.01 -14.00
N PRO A 26 -5.14 6.52 -14.58
CA PRO A 26 -5.27 6.63 -16.06
C PRO A 26 -4.14 7.37 -16.78
N SER A 27 -3.53 8.35 -16.13
CA SER A 27 -2.44 9.16 -16.71
C SER A 27 -1.03 8.68 -16.35
N HIS A 28 -0.92 7.65 -15.49
CA HIS A 28 0.38 7.20 -14.98
C HIS A 28 0.98 6.08 -15.83
N PRO A 29 2.32 5.93 -15.85
CA PRO A 29 3.00 4.79 -16.46
C PRO A 29 2.47 3.47 -15.86
N ARG A 30 2.27 2.49 -16.74
CA ARG A 30 1.87 1.16 -16.30
C ARG A 30 3.09 0.36 -15.90
N PHE A 31 2.88 -0.60 -14.98
CA PHE A 31 3.94 -1.52 -14.59
C PHE A 31 4.45 -2.31 -15.79
N GLY A 32 5.74 -2.25 -16.02
CA GLY A 32 6.45 -2.93 -17.09
C GLY A 32 7.75 -3.56 -16.63
N LEU A 33 8.07 -4.71 -17.21
CA LEU A 33 9.36 -5.38 -17.08
C LEU A 33 10.05 -5.37 -18.44
N ILE A 34 11.27 -4.84 -18.49
CA ILE A 34 12.13 -4.79 -19.66
C ILE A 34 13.26 -5.80 -19.46
N ALA A 35 13.27 -6.88 -20.23
CA ALA A 35 14.35 -7.85 -20.13
C ALA A 35 15.67 -7.21 -20.59
N VAL A 36 16.63 -7.13 -19.66
CA VAL A 36 17.98 -6.59 -19.91
C VAL A 36 18.92 -7.73 -20.25
N GLU A 37 18.86 -8.83 -19.47
CA GLU A 37 19.74 -9.98 -19.63
C GLU A 37 18.96 -11.27 -19.32
N ARG A 38 19.32 -12.37 -20.01
CA ARG A 38 18.73 -13.67 -19.81
C ARG A 38 19.77 -14.77 -19.94
N VAL A 39 19.77 -15.72 -19.03
CA VAL A 39 20.63 -16.92 -19.08
C VAL A 39 20.38 -17.72 -20.36
N ALA A 40 19.12 -17.85 -20.76
CA ALA A 40 18.70 -18.57 -21.97
C ALA A 40 19.29 -18.00 -23.29
N THR A 41 19.77 -16.77 -23.28
CA THR A 41 20.42 -16.11 -24.44
C THR A 41 21.90 -15.83 -24.21
N GLY A 42 22.55 -16.55 -23.29
CA GLY A 42 23.98 -16.44 -23.00
C GLY A 42 24.36 -15.40 -21.94
N GLY A 43 23.40 -14.82 -21.25
CA GLY A 43 23.66 -13.91 -20.14
C GLY A 43 24.06 -14.65 -18.86
N VAL A 44 24.67 -13.93 -17.93
CA VAL A 44 25.12 -14.45 -16.63
C VAL A 44 23.95 -14.62 -15.66
N CYS A 45 22.92 -13.79 -15.80
CA CYS A 45 21.74 -13.79 -14.91
C CYS A 45 20.44 -13.47 -15.67
N CYS A 46 19.31 -13.56 -14.98
CA CYS A 46 18.04 -13.00 -15.43
C CYS A 46 17.85 -11.61 -14.79
N HIS A 47 17.94 -10.58 -15.57
CA HIS A 47 17.90 -9.19 -15.12
C HIS A 47 16.85 -8.41 -15.90
N HIS A 48 16.06 -7.61 -15.16
CA HIS A 48 15.02 -6.77 -15.74
C HIS A 48 15.16 -5.32 -15.28
N GLY A 49 14.91 -4.39 -16.18
CA GLY A 49 14.57 -3.02 -15.85
C GLY A 49 13.10 -2.94 -15.42
N LEU A 50 12.79 -1.97 -14.56
CA LEU A 50 11.43 -1.70 -14.09
C LEU A 50 10.98 -0.35 -14.66
N GLU A 51 9.73 -0.31 -15.14
CA GLU A 51 9.01 0.91 -15.46
C GLU A 51 7.70 0.88 -14.70
N MET A 52 7.46 1.89 -13.87
CA MET A 52 6.23 1.98 -13.09
C MET A 52 6.02 3.39 -12.56
N SER A 53 4.77 3.71 -12.24
CA SER A 53 4.47 4.86 -11.39
C SER A 53 4.86 4.55 -9.95
N GLU A 54 5.25 5.57 -9.18
CA GLU A 54 5.41 5.44 -7.72
C GLU A 54 4.10 5.03 -7.04
N HIS A 55 2.95 5.33 -7.64
CA HIS A 55 1.62 4.90 -7.19
C HIS A 55 1.21 3.57 -7.82
N SER A 56 2.06 2.56 -7.70
CA SER A 56 1.78 1.22 -8.23
C SER A 56 1.64 0.20 -7.10
N GLY A 57 0.54 -0.55 -7.10
CA GLY A 57 0.32 -1.61 -6.12
C GLY A 57 0.18 -1.11 -4.68
N THR A 58 0.65 -1.90 -3.75
CA THR A 58 0.66 -1.55 -2.32
C THR A 58 1.85 -0.64 -2.03
N HIS A 59 1.60 0.61 -1.70
CA HIS A 59 2.63 1.63 -1.48
C HIS A 59 2.19 2.63 -0.40
N CYS A 60 3.08 3.52 -0.03
CA CYS A 60 2.77 4.64 0.85
C CYS A 60 3.27 5.95 0.23
N ASP A 61 2.52 7.02 0.44
CA ASP A 61 2.87 8.37 0.03
C ASP A 61 3.42 9.16 1.21
N ALA A 62 4.49 9.91 0.98
CA ALA A 62 4.97 10.88 1.96
C ALA A 62 4.10 12.16 1.92
N PRO A 63 4.01 12.93 3.00
CA PRO A 63 3.27 14.19 3.01
C PRO A 63 3.70 15.17 1.90
N ARG A 64 4.95 15.15 1.50
CA ARG A 64 5.49 15.96 0.40
C ARG A 64 4.80 15.69 -0.93
N HIS A 65 4.14 14.55 -1.11
CA HIS A 65 3.37 14.25 -2.31
C HIS A 65 2.25 15.26 -2.56
N PHE A 66 1.62 15.76 -1.50
CA PHE A 66 0.52 16.73 -1.57
C PHE A 66 0.93 18.14 -1.14
N ASP A 67 2.11 18.33 -0.55
CA ASP A 67 2.62 19.61 -0.08
C ASP A 67 4.08 19.78 -0.55
N GLU A 68 4.26 20.37 -1.73
CA GLU A 68 5.57 20.54 -2.36
C GLU A 68 6.56 21.34 -1.49
N PHE A 69 6.07 22.23 -0.65
CA PHE A 69 6.89 23.15 0.18
C PHE A 69 6.96 22.75 1.65
N GLY A 70 6.14 21.80 2.07
CA GLY A 70 6.07 21.27 3.44
C GLY A 70 6.25 19.77 3.52
N GLY A 71 6.10 19.23 4.72
CA GLY A 71 6.16 17.79 4.97
C GLY A 71 7.54 17.17 4.73
N TRP A 72 7.64 15.88 4.99
CA TRP A 72 8.85 15.08 4.82
C TRP A 72 8.75 14.18 3.58
N LEU A 73 9.91 13.81 3.04
CA LEU A 73 10.05 12.84 1.95
C LEU A 73 10.02 11.42 2.51
N ILE A 74 9.73 10.44 1.66
CA ILE A 74 9.63 9.04 2.10
C ILE A 74 10.91 8.47 2.69
N ASP A 75 12.08 8.91 2.22
CA ASP A 75 13.39 8.53 2.74
C ASP A 75 13.70 9.15 4.11
N GLN A 76 12.93 10.15 4.52
CA GLN A 76 13.00 10.78 5.84
C GLN A 76 12.03 10.14 6.85
N ALA A 77 11.20 9.20 6.40
CA ALA A 77 10.26 8.52 7.28
C ALA A 77 10.99 7.60 8.25
N LEU A 78 10.74 7.79 9.54
CA LEU A 78 11.22 6.86 10.55
C LEU A 78 10.44 5.55 10.46
N LEU A 79 11.14 4.42 10.48
CA LEU A 79 10.52 3.09 10.35
C LEU A 79 9.46 2.81 11.41
N ASP A 80 9.59 3.39 12.60
CA ASP A 80 8.61 3.24 13.68
C ASP A 80 7.23 3.84 13.37
N ARG A 81 7.12 4.68 12.33
CA ARG A 81 5.84 5.20 11.84
C ARG A 81 5.00 4.16 11.11
N PHE A 82 5.63 3.09 10.65
CA PHE A 82 4.96 1.99 9.93
C PHE A 82 4.55 0.83 10.84
N PHE A 83 4.69 1.01 12.15
CA PHE A 83 4.30 0.02 13.14
C PHE A 83 3.34 0.64 14.15
N GLY A 84 2.20 0.00 14.35
CA GLY A 84 1.19 0.45 15.28
C GLY A 84 0.05 -0.54 15.39
N ARG A 85 -0.85 -0.27 16.31
CA ARG A 85 -2.13 -0.97 16.37
C ARG A 85 -2.94 -0.58 15.13
N MET A 86 -3.63 -1.52 14.51
CA MET A 86 -4.46 -1.25 13.35
C MET A 86 -5.94 -1.16 13.75
N ALA A 87 -6.58 -0.05 13.39
CA ALA A 87 -8.03 0.13 13.43
C ALA A 87 -8.58 -0.11 12.01
N VAL A 88 -9.37 -1.18 11.83
CA VAL A 88 -9.99 -1.47 10.53
C VAL A 88 -11.44 -0.99 10.58
N ILE A 89 -11.77 -0.06 9.68
CA ILE A 89 -13.08 0.58 9.58
C ILE A 89 -13.77 0.08 8.31
N ASP A 90 -14.96 -0.48 8.45
CA ASP A 90 -15.76 -0.89 7.30
C ASP A 90 -16.33 0.35 6.58
N ALA A 91 -15.90 0.52 5.35
CA ALA A 91 -16.31 1.59 4.43
C ALA A 91 -16.91 1.03 3.12
N THR A 92 -17.33 -0.25 3.11
CA THR A 92 -17.79 -0.94 1.90
C THR A 92 -19.02 -0.33 1.23
N GLY A 93 -19.83 0.45 1.97
CA GLY A 93 -20.98 1.16 1.42
C GLY A 93 -20.67 2.51 0.78
N THR A 94 -19.40 2.92 0.72
CA THR A 94 -19.02 4.22 0.15
C THR A 94 -19.00 4.15 -1.38
N GLU A 95 -19.71 5.08 -2.03
CA GLU A 95 -19.71 5.17 -3.49
C GLU A 95 -18.34 5.61 -4.05
N ALA A 96 -18.06 5.19 -5.28
CA ALA A 96 -16.82 5.57 -5.97
C ALA A 96 -16.72 7.11 -6.11
N GLY A 97 -15.59 7.67 -5.68
CA GLY A 97 -15.35 9.12 -5.71
C GLY A 97 -16.02 9.92 -4.61
N ALA A 98 -16.77 9.28 -3.71
CA ALA A 98 -17.33 9.94 -2.54
C ALA A 98 -16.27 10.13 -1.46
N SER A 99 -16.41 11.19 -0.67
CA SER A 99 -15.62 11.40 0.55
C SER A 99 -16.24 10.65 1.71
N LEU A 100 -15.40 10.06 2.57
CA LEU A 100 -15.87 9.51 3.84
C LEU A 100 -16.26 10.65 4.78
N ASP A 101 -17.45 10.52 5.36
CA ASP A 101 -17.90 11.39 6.42
C ASP A 101 -17.20 11.04 7.74
N GLN A 102 -16.86 12.03 8.54
CA GLN A 102 -16.23 11.87 9.86
C GLN A 102 -17.06 10.94 10.77
N THR A 103 -18.37 10.93 10.61
CA THR A 103 -19.28 10.08 11.40
C THR A 103 -19.00 8.58 11.25
N VAL A 104 -18.34 8.15 10.16
CA VAL A 104 -17.92 6.75 9.96
C VAL A 104 -16.86 6.37 11.02
N LEU A 105 -15.89 7.25 11.25
CA LEU A 105 -14.86 7.06 12.28
C LEU A 105 -15.48 7.14 13.69
N GLU A 106 -16.31 8.15 13.94
CA GLU A 106 -16.97 8.34 15.24
C GLU A 106 -17.81 7.13 15.65
N ARG A 107 -18.56 6.55 14.72
CA ARG A 107 -19.34 5.31 14.98
C ARG A 107 -18.43 4.15 15.31
N TRP A 108 -17.31 4.01 14.62
CA TRP A 108 -16.34 2.97 14.91
C TRP A 108 -15.74 3.15 16.32
N GLU A 109 -15.39 4.37 16.68
CA GLU A 109 -14.82 4.70 18.00
C GLU A 109 -15.78 4.44 19.16
N ILE A 110 -17.09 4.67 18.97
CA ILE A 110 -18.12 4.34 19.97
C ILE A 110 -18.11 2.84 20.30
N LEU A 111 -17.86 1.99 19.31
CA LEU A 111 -17.90 0.53 19.48
C LEU A 111 -16.56 -0.08 19.91
N HIS A 112 -15.45 0.52 19.51
CA HIS A 112 -14.11 -0.07 19.63
C HIS A 112 -13.14 0.74 20.49
N GLY A 113 -13.55 1.93 20.94
CA GLY A 113 -12.70 2.88 21.65
C GLY A 113 -11.95 3.83 20.70
N LEU A 114 -11.45 4.92 21.26
CA LEU A 114 -10.80 5.98 20.49
C LEU A 114 -9.54 5.49 19.76
N VAL A 115 -9.34 5.97 18.54
CA VAL A 115 -8.08 5.86 17.83
C VAL A 115 -7.00 6.62 18.61
N GLN A 116 -5.88 5.99 18.83
CA GLN A 116 -4.77 6.54 19.59
C GLN A 116 -3.67 7.09 18.66
N PRO A 117 -2.85 8.02 19.14
CA PRO A 117 -1.66 8.43 18.41
C PRO A 117 -0.81 7.21 18.02
N ARG A 118 -0.40 7.14 16.75
CA ARG A 118 0.35 6.05 16.13
C ARG A 118 -0.47 4.79 15.76
N ASP A 119 -1.77 4.78 15.96
CA ASP A 119 -2.61 3.76 15.35
C ASP A 119 -2.62 3.94 13.84
N ALA A 120 -2.59 2.83 13.11
CA ALA A 120 -2.83 2.80 11.68
C ALA A 120 -4.34 2.66 11.44
N VAL A 121 -4.95 3.64 10.79
CA VAL A 121 -6.38 3.57 10.42
C VAL A 121 -6.50 3.03 9.00
N CYS A 122 -7.16 1.90 8.86
CA CYS A 122 -7.39 1.24 7.59
C CYS A 122 -8.89 1.31 7.23
N PHE A 123 -9.23 1.97 6.13
CA PHE A 123 -10.59 1.99 5.60
C PHE A 123 -10.76 0.85 4.58
N HIS A 124 -11.62 -0.11 4.89
CA HIS A 124 -11.92 -1.22 4.03
C HIS A 124 -13.08 -0.89 3.09
N PHE A 125 -12.77 -0.51 1.86
CA PHE A 125 -13.77 -0.15 0.83
C PHE A 125 -14.32 -1.35 0.02
N GLY A 126 -13.75 -2.52 0.20
CA GLY A 126 -14.15 -3.70 -0.59
C GLY A 126 -13.65 -3.73 -2.04
N TRP A 127 -12.77 -2.82 -2.42
CA TRP A 127 -12.27 -2.69 -3.80
C TRP A 127 -11.35 -3.82 -4.24
N GLY A 128 -10.85 -4.64 -3.31
CA GLY A 128 -10.02 -5.80 -3.63
C GLY A 128 -10.66 -6.78 -4.63
N GLN A 129 -11.98 -6.86 -4.70
CA GLN A 129 -12.71 -7.67 -5.68
C GLN A 129 -12.48 -7.21 -7.14
N PHE A 130 -12.08 -5.97 -7.34
CA PHE A 130 -11.80 -5.40 -8.66
C PHE A 130 -10.31 -5.47 -9.02
N TRP A 131 -9.46 -5.90 -8.08
CA TRP A 131 -8.04 -6.08 -8.36
C TRP A 131 -7.86 -7.27 -9.31
N ARG A 132 -7.45 -6.97 -10.53
CA ARG A 132 -7.17 -7.97 -11.57
C ARG A 132 -5.70 -7.82 -11.96
N GLY A 133 -4.86 -8.59 -11.34
CA GLY A 133 -3.43 -8.64 -11.63
C GLY A 133 -2.91 -10.02 -11.32
N GLY A 134 -2.35 -10.71 -12.31
CA GLY A 134 -1.78 -12.05 -12.21
C GLY A 134 -2.50 -13.03 -13.08
#